data_66abe638f5540755dd46b9fe62509309
#
_entry.id   66abe638f5540755dd46b9fe62509309
#
_cell.length_a   1.000
_cell.length_b   1.000
_cell.length_c   1.000
_cell.angle_alpha   90.00
_cell.angle_beta   90.00
_cell.angle_gamma   90.00
#
_symmetry.space_group_name_H-M   'P 1'
#
loop_
_entity.id
_entity.type
_entity.pdbx_description
1 polymer ?
#
loop_
_entity_poly.entity_id
_entity_poly.type
_entity_poly.pdbx_seq_one_letter_code
_entity_poly.pdbx_strand_id
1 'polypeptide(L)'
;MTDQPLKVAILGCGPAGLFAAHAAAQAGADFTIFSKARKSFMRGAQYLHKPIPGLSGDSFDVTYELWGSVEGYRRKVYGEMEDILVSPESLVGTSPAWDIREAYDNAWDLYADPHDGSRSIVPVDFETGHDGVFLDTMSGDYDLVISSIPAWLLCRNADHQFESTTVWATEGLKRPREMGFHDSDGHTLRDNLVVCSGDSDDWWYRQSRIHGWENTEFPQDRKPVAPQGVRVHQVTKPVRTSCDCHPDIVRVGRYGQWKKGVLTHDAYDDAVRAIVAAEQRGGVVVA
;
A
#
# COMPACT_ATOMS: atom_id res chain seq x y z
N MET A 1 -15.61 -16.22 -30.02
CA MET A 1 -15.30 -15.83 -28.64
C MET A 1 -14.74 -17.06 -27.96
N THR A 2 -13.50 -17.03 -27.55
CA THR A 2 -12.89 -18.16 -26.81
C THR A 2 -13.54 -18.17 -25.43
N ASP A 3 -14.21 -19.27 -25.08
CA ASP A 3 -14.89 -19.50 -23.78
C ASP A 3 -13.90 -19.68 -22.61
N GLN A 4 -12.64 -19.29 -22.79
CA GLN A 4 -11.62 -19.43 -21.74
C GLN A 4 -11.52 -18.13 -20.94
N PRO A 5 -11.53 -18.24 -19.60
CA PRO A 5 -11.35 -17.08 -18.73
C PRO A 5 -9.96 -16.47 -18.96
N LEU A 6 -9.87 -15.14 -18.78
CA LEU A 6 -8.61 -14.40 -18.80
C LEU A 6 -7.65 -14.96 -17.74
N LYS A 7 -6.41 -15.26 -18.13
CA LYS A 7 -5.38 -15.73 -17.20
C LYS A 7 -4.55 -14.57 -16.66
N VAL A 8 -4.56 -14.39 -15.34
CA VAL A 8 -3.90 -13.27 -14.67
C VAL A 8 -2.80 -13.76 -13.72
N ALA A 9 -1.58 -13.27 -13.89
CA ALA A 9 -0.52 -13.42 -12.91
C ALA A 9 -0.49 -12.21 -11.96
N ILE A 10 -0.45 -12.45 -10.64
CA ILE A 10 -0.40 -11.40 -9.63
C ILE A 10 0.90 -11.55 -8.83
N LEU A 11 1.75 -10.52 -8.87
CA LEU A 11 3.03 -10.50 -8.17
C LEU A 11 2.89 -9.75 -6.84
N GLY A 12 2.99 -10.51 -5.75
CA GLY A 12 2.88 -10.02 -4.38
C GLY A 12 1.51 -10.28 -3.73
N CYS A 13 1.53 -10.63 -2.42
CA CYS A 13 0.33 -10.88 -1.60
C CYS A 13 0.17 -9.85 -0.45
N GLY A 14 0.77 -8.66 -0.59
CA GLY A 14 0.44 -7.51 0.24
C GLY A 14 -0.97 -6.98 -0.08
N PRO A 15 -1.49 -5.98 0.66
CA PRO A 15 -2.84 -5.46 0.44
C PRO A 15 -3.13 -5.11 -1.02
N ALA A 16 -2.23 -4.39 -1.69
CA ALA A 16 -2.41 -4.02 -3.10
C ALA A 16 -2.50 -5.23 -4.03
N GLY A 17 -1.69 -6.29 -3.80
CA GLY A 17 -1.74 -7.51 -4.59
C GLY A 17 -3.01 -8.31 -4.36
N LEU A 18 -3.48 -8.44 -3.11
CA LEU A 18 -4.72 -9.16 -2.81
C LEU A 18 -5.97 -8.39 -3.26
N PHE A 19 -5.95 -7.05 -3.25
CA PHE A 19 -7.04 -6.27 -3.83
C PHE A 19 -7.08 -6.42 -5.37
N ALA A 20 -5.92 -6.56 -6.02
CA ALA A 20 -5.88 -6.91 -7.44
C ALA A 20 -6.37 -8.34 -7.70
N ALA A 21 -6.06 -9.31 -6.83
CA ALA A 21 -6.60 -10.67 -6.90
C ALA A 21 -8.12 -10.68 -6.75
N HIS A 22 -8.64 -9.85 -5.85
CA HIS A 22 -10.08 -9.70 -5.68
C HIS A 22 -10.76 -9.14 -6.93
N ALA A 23 -10.15 -8.14 -7.58
CA ALA A 23 -10.65 -7.62 -8.86
C ALA A 23 -10.67 -8.71 -9.95
N ALA A 24 -9.62 -9.54 -10.04
CA ALA A 24 -9.56 -10.65 -10.98
C ALA A 24 -10.66 -11.70 -10.69
N ALA A 25 -10.84 -12.06 -9.43
CA ALA A 25 -11.91 -12.99 -9.01
C ALA A 25 -13.31 -12.47 -9.36
N GLN A 26 -13.58 -11.19 -9.11
CA GLN A 26 -14.87 -10.58 -9.42
C GLN A 26 -15.15 -10.51 -10.94
N ALA A 27 -14.11 -10.38 -11.74
CA ALA A 27 -14.21 -10.43 -13.20
C ALA A 27 -14.34 -11.87 -13.76
N GLY A 28 -14.26 -12.91 -12.91
CA GLY A 28 -14.30 -14.30 -13.34
C GLY A 28 -13.02 -14.77 -14.05
N ALA A 29 -11.90 -14.05 -13.87
CA ALA A 29 -10.61 -14.42 -14.40
C ALA A 29 -10.00 -15.60 -13.64
N ASP A 30 -9.23 -16.43 -14.35
CA ASP A 30 -8.34 -17.43 -13.74
C ASP A 30 -7.03 -16.74 -13.31
N PHE A 31 -6.65 -16.80 -12.03
CA PHE A 31 -5.47 -16.09 -11.57
C PHE A 31 -4.58 -16.93 -10.66
N THR A 32 -3.29 -16.60 -10.70
CA THR A 32 -2.26 -17.18 -9.83
C THR A 32 -1.52 -16.07 -9.10
N ILE A 33 -1.35 -16.22 -7.78
CA ILE A 33 -0.58 -15.28 -6.96
C ILE A 33 0.84 -15.82 -6.77
N PHE A 34 1.84 -15.02 -7.10
CA PHE A 34 3.26 -15.31 -6.91
C PHE A 34 3.81 -14.45 -5.78
N SER A 35 4.22 -15.08 -4.67
CA SER A 35 4.67 -14.34 -3.48
C SER A 35 5.42 -15.25 -2.50
N LYS A 36 6.11 -14.64 -1.52
CA LYS A 36 6.68 -15.36 -0.36
C LYS A 36 5.62 -16.02 0.56
N ALA A 37 4.33 -15.95 0.24
CA ALA A 37 3.21 -16.46 1.03
C ALA A 37 3.22 -15.99 2.50
N ARG A 38 3.64 -14.76 2.73
CA ARG A 38 3.75 -14.17 4.07
C ARG A 38 2.81 -12.98 4.21
N LYS A 39 1.90 -13.06 5.20
CA LYS A 39 1.01 -11.94 5.51
C LYS A 39 1.80 -10.70 5.89
N SER A 40 1.50 -9.58 5.24
CA SER A 40 2.21 -8.32 5.47
C SER A 40 1.72 -7.61 6.73
N PHE A 41 2.65 -7.01 7.47
CA PHE A 41 2.31 -6.09 8.54
C PHE A 41 1.93 -4.72 7.99
N MET A 42 0.84 -4.14 8.48
CA MET A 42 0.40 -2.78 8.12
C MET A 42 1.22 -1.75 8.89
N ARG A 43 2.35 -1.31 8.31
CA ARG A 43 3.27 -0.38 8.98
C ARG A 43 3.03 1.09 8.67
N GLY A 44 2.29 1.42 7.64
CA GLY A 44 2.11 2.80 7.20
C GLY A 44 0.71 3.14 6.70
N ALA A 45 -0.01 2.15 6.18
CA ALA A 45 -1.40 2.31 5.83
C ALA A 45 -2.28 2.04 7.06
N GLN A 46 -3.20 2.94 7.35
CA GLN A 46 -4.03 2.84 8.54
C GLN A 46 -5.49 2.60 8.21
N TYR A 47 -5.94 3.09 7.06
CA TYR A 47 -7.30 2.95 6.56
C TYR A 47 -7.33 3.13 5.03
N LEU A 48 -8.46 2.80 4.44
CA LEU A 48 -8.76 3.05 3.02
C LEU A 48 -9.59 4.33 2.90
N HIS A 49 -9.34 5.13 1.87
CA HIS A 49 -10.12 6.33 1.55
C HIS A 49 -11.34 6.02 0.66
N LYS A 50 -11.44 4.78 0.16
CA LYS A 50 -12.58 4.23 -0.56
C LYS A 50 -12.73 2.77 -0.18
N PRO A 51 -13.96 2.22 -0.17
CA PRO A 51 -14.17 0.80 0.09
C PRO A 51 -13.64 -0.08 -1.05
N ILE A 52 -13.26 -1.29 -0.70
CA ILE A 52 -13.08 -2.36 -1.68
C ILE A 52 -14.39 -3.17 -1.67
N PRO A 53 -15.14 -3.21 -2.79
CA PRO A 53 -16.41 -3.91 -2.86
C PRO A 53 -16.31 -5.36 -2.40
N GLY A 54 -17.15 -5.78 -1.45
CA GLY A 54 -17.16 -7.14 -0.92
C GLY A 54 -16.04 -7.51 0.07
N LEU A 55 -15.09 -6.61 0.33
CA LEU A 55 -14.04 -6.80 1.33
C LEU A 55 -14.12 -5.82 2.49
N SER A 56 -14.51 -4.58 2.23
CA SER A 56 -14.60 -3.55 3.27
C SER A 56 -15.91 -3.65 4.02
N GLY A 57 -15.87 -3.52 5.34
CA GLY A 57 -17.03 -3.35 6.21
C GLY A 57 -17.58 -1.93 6.18
N ASP A 58 -18.17 -1.50 7.29
CA ASP A 58 -18.78 -0.19 7.44
C ASP A 58 -17.76 0.95 7.40
N SER A 59 -18.19 2.11 6.91
CA SER A 59 -17.37 3.32 6.94
C SER A 59 -17.39 3.97 8.32
N PHE A 60 -16.32 4.69 8.62
CA PHE A 60 -16.20 5.58 9.78
C PHE A 60 -15.52 6.87 9.36
N ASP A 61 -15.71 7.92 10.16
CA ASP A 61 -15.07 9.21 9.89
C ASP A 61 -13.68 9.27 10.49
N VAL A 62 -12.70 9.73 9.70
CA VAL A 62 -11.35 10.08 10.15
C VAL A 62 -11.18 11.59 10.05
N THR A 63 -10.76 12.20 11.16
CA THR A 63 -10.43 13.63 11.23
C THR A 63 -8.94 13.84 11.15
N TYR A 64 -8.53 14.81 10.35
CA TYR A 64 -7.17 15.31 10.26
C TYR A 64 -7.05 16.68 10.91
N GLU A 65 -5.98 16.87 11.66
CA GLU A 65 -5.58 18.15 12.24
C GLU A 65 -4.13 18.46 11.88
N LEU A 66 -3.85 19.73 11.56
CA LEU A 66 -2.49 20.22 11.31
C LEU A 66 -2.06 21.15 12.45
N TRP A 67 -0.94 20.83 13.07
CA TRP A 67 -0.25 21.70 14.02
C TRP A 67 0.96 22.34 13.34
N GLY A 68 1.18 23.61 13.57
CA GLY A 68 2.24 24.36 12.91
C GLY A 68 1.96 24.61 11.42
N SER A 69 2.94 24.42 10.55
CA SER A 69 2.85 24.79 9.14
C SER A 69 2.91 23.59 8.17
N VAL A 70 2.26 23.73 7.01
CA VAL A 70 2.33 22.75 5.91
C VAL A 70 3.78 22.55 5.46
N GLU A 71 4.55 23.62 5.36
CA GLU A 71 5.96 23.58 4.95
C GLU A 71 6.82 22.84 5.98
N GLY A 72 6.60 23.09 7.27
CA GLY A 72 7.27 22.35 8.34
C GLY A 72 6.96 20.85 8.28
N TYR A 73 5.70 20.47 8.03
CA TYR A 73 5.30 19.10 7.83
C TYR A 73 5.99 18.48 6.58
N ARG A 74 5.98 19.20 5.44
CA ARG A 74 6.65 18.75 4.21
C ARG A 74 8.12 18.44 4.47
N ARG A 75 8.82 19.38 5.14
CA ARG A 75 10.25 19.25 5.45
C ARG A 75 10.53 18.04 6.36
N LYS A 76 9.70 17.81 7.37
CA LYS A 76 9.83 16.64 8.25
C LYS A 76 9.66 15.31 7.52
N VAL A 77 8.78 15.25 6.50
CA VAL A 77 8.49 14.02 5.75
C VAL A 77 9.45 13.79 4.60
N TYR A 78 9.78 14.86 3.87
CA TYR A 78 10.49 14.78 2.58
C TYR A 78 11.88 15.43 2.61
N GLY A 79 12.28 16.03 3.75
CA GLY A 79 13.59 16.68 3.86
C GLY A 79 13.76 17.81 2.83
N GLU A 80 14.87 17.78 2.14
CA GLU A 80 15.28 18.78 1.14
C GLU A 80 14.64 18.60 -0.26
N MET A 81 13.70 17.67 -0.42
CA MET A 81 12.96 17.49 -1.68
C MET A 81 11.94 18.64 -1.85
N GLU A 82 12.40 19.81 -2.32
CA GLU A 82 11.59 21.03 -2.41
C GLU A 82 10.49 20.96 -3.48
N ASP A 83 10.66 20.12 -4.50
CA ASP A 83 9.71 19.91 -5.58
C ASP A 83 8.49 19.05 -5.16
N ILE A 84 8.51 18.50 -3.95
CA ILE A 84 7.39 17.73 -3.40
C ILE A 84 6.36 18.65 -2.77
N LEU A 85 5.23 18.82 -3.44
CA LEU A 85 4.11 19.58 -2.90
C LEU A 85 3.27 18.75 -1.93
N VAL A 86 2.84 19.39 -0.84
CA VAL A 86 1.85 18.88 0.10
C VAL A 86 0.66 19.84 0.09
N SER A 87 -0.51 19.31 -0.27
CA SER A 87 -1.74 20.13 -0.23
C SER A 87 -2.19 20.34 1.21
N PRO A 88 -2.49 21.58 1.63
CA PRO A 88 -3.03 21.86 2.94
C PRO A 88 -4.32 21.07 3.23
N GLU A 89 -5.17 20.91 2.24
CA GLU A 89 -6.46 20.22 2.34
C GLU A 89 -6.27 18.72 2.66
N SER A 90 -5.10 18.15 2.34
CA SER A 90 -4.77 16.76 2.69
C SER A 90 -4.39 16.56 4.15
N LEU A 91 -4.20 17.65 4.90
CA LEU A 91 -3.74 17.63 6.29
C LEU A 91 -4.80 18.07 7.29
N VAL A 92 -5.97 18.50 6.83
CA VAL A 92 -7.08 18.98 7.67
C VAL A 92 -8.43 18.50 7.16
N GLY A 93 -9.41 18.39 8.05
CA GLY A 93 -10.78 18.04 7.70
C GLY A 93 -11.19 16.64 8.13
N THR A 94 -12.41 16.27 7.80
CA THR A 94 -12.99 14.96 8.11
C THR A 94 -13.45 14.29 6.82
N SER A 95 -13.14 13.01 6.68
CA SER A 95 -13.55 12.22 5.51
C SER A 95 -13.91 10.79 5.90
N PRO A 96 -14.81 10.14 5.14
CA PRO A 96 -15.10 8.73 5.35
C PRO A 96 -13.87 7.86 5.07
N ALA A 97 -13.77 6.79 5.83
CA ALA A 97 -12.69 5.81 5.76
C ALA A 97 -13.22 4.39 6.01
N TRP A 98 -12.42 3.39 5.66
CA TRP A 98 -12.72 1.97 5.87
C TRP A 98 -11.51 1.26 6.47
N ASP A 99 -11.75 0.26 7.31
CA ASP A 99 -10.65 -0.49 7.93
C ASP A 99 -9.89 -1.31 6.89
N ILE A 100 -8.63 -0.93 6.67
CA ILE A 100 -7.74 -1.62 5.74
C ILE A 100 -7.35 -3.01 6.27
N ARG A 101 -7.34 -3.21 7.61
CA ARG A 101 -6.97 -4.49 8.20
C ARG A 101 -8.07 -5.49 7.96
N GLU A 102 -9.32 -5.09 8.19
CA GLU A 102 -10.49 -5.91 7.88
C GLU A 102 -10.52 -6.29 6.39
N ALA A 103 -10.39 -5.31 5.49
CA ALA A 103 -10.40 -5.58 4.06
C ALA A 103 -9.24 -6.51 3.64
N TYR A 104 -8.06 -6.34 4.22
CA TYR A 104 -6.91 -7.19 3.92
C TYR A 104 -7.04 -8.59 4.53
N ASP A 105 -7.58 -8.72 5.74
CA ASP A 105 -7.84 -10.00 6.39
C ASP A 105 -8.86 -10.80 5.58
N ASN A 106 -9.97 -10.18 5.18
CA ASN A 106 -10.97 -10.78 4.30
C ASN A 106 -10.37 -11.24 2.95
N ALA A 107 -9.52 -10.40 2.33
CA ALA A 107 -8.85 -10.78 1.09
C ALA A 107 -7.84 -11.90 1.29
N TRP A 108 -7.13 -11.91 2.42
CA TRP A 108 -6.20 -12.98 2.77
C TRP A 108 -6.92 -14.32 2.92
N ASP A 109 -7.99 -14.35 3.70
CA ASP A 109 -8.78 -15.56 3.93
C ASP A 109 -9.40 -16.09 2.64
N LEU A 110 -9.80 -15.18 1.73
CA LEU A 110 -10.35 -15.54 0.44
C LEU A 110 -9.30 -16.06 -0.56
N TYR A 111 -8.06 -15.56 -0.58
CA TYR A 111 -7.14 -15.77 -1.69
C TYR A 111 -5.75 -16.28 -1.30
N ALA A 112 -5.38 -16.24 -0.05
CA ALA A 112 -4.02 -16.49 0.39
C ALA A 112 -3.89 -17.44 1.59
N ASP A 113 -5.00 -17.88 2.20
CA ASP A 113 -4.95 -18.78 3.34
C ASP A 113 -4.39 -20.15 2.92
N PRO A 114 -3.23 -20.58 3.47
CA PRO A 114 -2.63 -21.87 3.15
C PRO A 114 -3.44 -23.06 3.64
N HIS A 115 -4.41 -22.85 4.53
CA HIS A 115 -5.27 -23.93 5.07
C HIS A 115 -6.47 -24.24 4.18
N ASP A 116 -6.82 -23.38 3.25
CA ASP A 116 -7.78 -23.65 2.19
C ASP A 116 -7.05 -24.25 0.98
N GLY A 117 -6.95 -25.57 0.93
CA GLY A 117 -6.21 -26.32 -0.10
C GLY A 117 -6.67 -26.11 -1.56
N SER A 118 -7.62 -25.22 -1.81
CA SER A 118 -8.12 -24.85 -3.13
C SER A 118 -7.36 -23.67 -3.77
N ARG A 119 -6.48 -22.99 -3.01
CA ARG A 119 -5.85 -21.71 -3.43
C ARG A 119 -4.35 -21.76 -3.21
N SER A 120 -3.61 -21.80 -4.30
CA SER A 120 -2.16 -21.88 -4.24
C SER A 120 -1.50 -20.54 -4.53
N ILE A 121 -0.93 -19.91 -3.50
CA ILE A 121 0.16 -19.00 -3.75
C ILE A 121 1.35 -19.82 -4.22
N VAL A 122 1.87 -19.50 -5.39
CA VAL A 122 3.15 -20.03 -5.84
C VAL A 122 4.27 -19.32 -5.09
N PRO A 123 5.04 -20.02 -4.25
CA PRO A 123 6.11 -19.40 -3.48
C PRO A 123 7.22 -18.88 -4.39
N VAL A 124 7.45 -17.57 -4.36
CA VAL A 124 8.50 -16.91 -5.12
C VAL A 124 9.18 -15.85 -4.25
N ASP A 125 10.50 -15.86 -4.24
CA ASP A 125 11.32 -14.83 -3.61
C ASP A 125 11.88 -13.88 -4.66
N PHE A 126 11.24 -12.73 -4.83
CA PHE A 126 11.68 -11.71 -5.78
C PHE A 126 12.97 -10.97 -5.38
N GLU A 127 13.47 -11.12 -4.14
CA GLU A 127 14.71 -10.47 -3.69
C GLU A 127 15.96 -11.29 -4.01
N THR A 128 15.85 -12.60 -4.12
CA THR A 128 17.01 -13.50 -4.14
C THR A 128 17.32 -14.13 -5.49
N GLY A 129 16.58 -13.85 -6.56
CA GLY A 129 16.96 -14.45 -7.81
C GLY A 129 15.91 -14.57 -8.89
N HIS A 130 15.47 -13.46 -9.42
CA HIS A 130 14.73 -13.54 -10.67
C HIS A 130 15.44 -12.75 -11.75
N ASP A 131 16.24 -13.53 -12.47
CA ASP A 131 16.62 -13.22 -13.83
C ASP A 131 15.33 -13.00 -14.66
N GLY A 132 15.46 -12.28 -15.70
CA GLY A 132 14.37 -11.94 -16.57
C GLY A 132 13.63 -13.11 -17.23
N VAL A 133 14.16 -14.30 -17.17
CA VAL A 133 13.56 -15.53 -17.71
C VAL A 133 12.21 -15.81 -17.04
N PHE A 134 12.09 -15.60 -15.73
CA PHE A 134 10.82 -15.80 -15.03
C PHE A 134 9.72 -14.85 -15.49
N LEU A 135 10.03 -13.55 -15.65
CA LEU A 135 9.06 -12.56 -16.12
C LEU A 135 8.70 -12.75 -17.60
N ASP A 136 9.68 -13.12 -18.43
CA ASP A 136 9.46 -13.41 -19.85
C ASP A 136 8.59 -14.67 -20.03
N THR A 137 8.80 -15.71 -19.20
CA THR A 137 7.96 -16.91 -19.16
C THR A 137 6.53 -16.57 -18.75
N MET A 138 6.36 -15.72 -17.73
CA MET A 138 5.03 -15.28 -17.30
C MET A 138 4.26 -14.53 -18.38
N SER A 139 4.92 -13.68 -19.14
CA SER A 139 4.29 -12.96 -20.25
C SER A 139 3.82 -13.90 -21.37
N GLY A 140 4.34 -15.14 -21.44
CA GLY A 140 3.90 -16.17 -22.37
C GLY A 140 2.74 -17.04 -21.85
N ASP A 141 2.65 -17.24 -20.54
CA ASP A 141 1.69 -18.14 -19.90
C ASP A 141 0.41 -17.43 -19.42
N TYR A 142 0.45 -16.11 -19.27
CA TYR A 142 -0.63 -15.27 -18.76
C TYR A 142 -0.98 -14.15 -19.73
N ASP A 143 -2.27 -13.87 -19.85
CA ASP A 143 -2.81 -12.80 -20.70
C ASP A 143 -2.56 -11.41 -20.07
N LEU A 144 -2.41 -11.36 -18.74
CA LEU A 144 -2.19 -10.14 -17.97
C LEU A 144 -1.29 -10.42 -16.76
N VAL A 145 -0.28 -9.56 -16.56
CA VAL A 145 0.56 -9.59 -15.36
C VAL A 145 0.34 -8.30 -14.56
N ILE A 146 -0.08 -8.45 -13.30
CA ILE A 146 -0.28 -7.33 -12.37
C ILE A 146 0.75 -7.44 -11.24
N SER A 147 1.48 -6.36 -10.96
CA SER A 147 2.53 -6.35 -9.95
C SER A 147 2.31 -5.31 -8.86
N SER A 148 2.31 -5.76 -7.61
CA SER A 148 2.30 -4.94 -6.40
C SER A 148 3.64 -4.94 -5.64
N ILE A 149 4.63 -5.75 -6.09
CA ILE A 149 5.96 -5.79 -5.49
C ILE A 149 6.71 -4.49 -5.77
N PRO A 150 7.71 -4.11 -4.96
CA PRO A 150 8.47 -2.89 -5.19
C PRO A 150 9.04 -2.82 -6.61
N ALA A 151 8.81 -1.70 -7.29
CA ALA A 151 9.16 -1.53 -8.71
C ALA A 151 10.64 -1.79 -9.02
N TRP A 152 11.54 -1.52 -8.08
CA TRP A 152 12.97 -1.77 -8.25
C TRP A 152 13.32 -3.27 -8.35
N LEU A 153 12.47 -4.16 -7.82
CA LEU A 153 12.64 -5.62 -7.97
C LEU A 153 12.40 -6.09 -9.42
N LEU A 154 11.68 -5.33 -10.21
CA LEU A 154 11.43 -5.61 -11.63
C LEU A 154 12.37 -4.83 -12.56
N CYS A 155 13.20 -3.94 -12.02
CA CYS A 155 14.08 -3.11 -12.82
C CYS A 155 15.36 -3.85 -13.20
N ARG A 156 15.69 -3.82 -14.48
CA ARG A 156 16.92 -4.43 -15.03
C ARG A 156 18.00 -3.40 -15.41
N ASN A 157 17.68 -2.11 -15.25
CA ASN A 157 18.59 -1.04 -15.64
C ASN A 157 19.11 -0.33 -14.40
N ALA A 158 20.42 -0.41 -14.19
CA ALA A 158 21.10 0.21 -13.05
C ALA A 158 21.07 1.75 -13.07
N ASP A 159 20.81 2.36 -14.24
CA ASP A 159 20.69 3.80 -14.38
C ASP A 159 19.32 4.35 -14.00
N HIS A 160 18.32 3.48 -13.82
CA HIS A 160 17.00 3.90 -13.37
C HIS A 160 17.01 4.27 -11.89
N GLN A 161 16.36 5.38 -11.58
CA GLN A 161 16.30 5.92 -10.23
C GLN A 161 14.97 5.61 -9.57
N PHE A 162 15.04 5.35 -8.26
CA PHE A 162 13.91 5.06 -7.39
C PHE A 162 13.96 6.00 -6.19
N GLU A 163 13.48 7.23 -6.40
CA GLU A 163 13.48 8.23 -5.35
C GLU A 163 12.46 7.87 -4.25
N SER A 164 12.89 7.99 -3.02
CA SER A 164 12.06 7.73 -1.85
C SER A 164 12.55 8.54 -0.67
N THR A 165 11.68 8.78 0.29
CA THR A 165 12.07 9.20 1.62
C THR A 165 11.92 8.04 2.60
N THR A 166 12.73 8.04 3.63
CA THR A 166 12.65 7.07 4.73
C THR A 166 12.20 7.78 5.99
N VAL A 167 11.30 7.16 6.71
CA VAL A 167 10.81 7.67 7.99
C VAL A 167 10.84 6.56 9.03
N TRP A 168 10.75 6.90 10.30
CA TRP A 168 10.55 5.94 11.36
C TRP A 168 9.06 5.87 11.72
N ALA A 169 8.56 4.69 12.03
CA ALA A 169 7.21 4.49 12.49
C ALA A 169 7.16 3.51 13.65
N THR A 170 6.36 3.80 14.66
CA THR A 170 6.03 2.81 15.68
C THR A 170 5.16 1.72 15.06
N GLU A 171 5.30 0.50 15.52
CA GLU A 171 4.34 -0.56 15.21
C GLU A 171 3.02 -0.21 15.87
N GLY A 172 1.93 -0.23 15.10
CA GLY A 172 0.60 0.06 15.62
C GLY A 172 0.25 -0.89 16.76
N LEU A 173 -0.02 -0.34 17.92
CA LEU A 173 -0.48 -1.07 19.09
C LEU A 173 -1.98 -0.83 19.27
N LYS A 174 -2.76 -1.90 19.36
CA LYS A 174 -4.15 -1.78 19.77
C LYS A 174 -4.18 -1.58 21.28
N ARG A 175 -4.54 -0.39 21.71
CA ARG A 175 -4.68 -0.08 23.14
C ARG A 175 -6.14 0.08 23.51
N PRO A 176 -6.55 -0.38 24.73
CA PRO A 176 -7.85 -0.02 25.28
C PRO A 176 -8.06 1.48 25.29
N ARG A 177 -9.30 1.93 25.10
CA ARG A 177 -9.67 3.36 25.09
C ARG A 177 -9.17 4.14 26.32
N GLU A 178 -8.96 3.43 27.42
CA GLU A 178 -8.56 4.00 28.73
C GLU A 178 -7.06 4.34 28.85
N MET A 179 -6.23 3.82 27.95
CA MET A 179 -4.80 4.15 27.89
C MET A 179 -4.53 5.09 26.72
N GLY A 180 -4.99 6.32 26.84
CA GLY A 180 -4.91 7.26 25.73
C GLY A 180 -3.49 7.64 25.31
N PHE A 181 -3.33 7.92 24.04
CA PHE A 181 -2.25 8.75 23.53
C PHE A 181 -2.44 10.14 24.11
N HIS A 182 -1.42 10.68 24.76
CA HIS A 182 -1.46 12.05 25.21
C HIS A 182 -0.85 12.94 24.13
N ASP A 183 -1.57 13.98 23.74
CA ASP A 183 -0.99 15.08 22.99
C ASP A 183 0.07 15.79 23.85
N SER A 184 0.73 16.82 23.30
CA SER A 184 1.72 17.63 24.01
C SER A 184 1.21 18.22 25.32
N ASP A 185 -0.12 18.36 25.47
CA ASP A 185 -0.80 18.94 26.61
C ASP A 185 -1.36 17.88 27.58
N GLY A 186 -1.08 16.59 27.31
CA GLY A 186 -1.51 15.48 28.13
C GLY A 186 -2.94 14.99 27.88
N HIS A 187 -3.60 15.49 26.81
CA HIS A 187 -4.94 15.03 26.43
C HIS A 187 -4.88 13.72 25.66
N THR A 188 -5.83 12.84 25.91
CA THR A 188 -5.98 11.61 25.15
C THR A 188 -6.48 11.90 23.74
N LEU A 189 -5.74 11.47 22.71
CA LEU A 189 -6.23 11.53 21.33
C LEU A 189 -7.53 10.74 21.23
N ARG A 190 -8.56 11.37 20.69
CA ARG A 190 -9.81 10.69 20.37
C ARG A 190 -9.58 9.62 19.28
N ASP A 191 -10.43 8.62 19.25
CA ASP A 191 -10.36 7.61 18.19
C ASP A 191 -10.66 8.21 16.83
N ASN A 192 -10.06 7.65 15.79
CA ASN A 192 -10.15 8.09 14.40
C ASN A 192 -9.63 9.52 14.16
N LEU A 193 -8.57 9.88 14.85
CA LEU A 193 -7.85 11.15 14.68
C LEU A 193 -6.46 10.92 14.11
N VAL A 194 -6.07 11.76 13.16
CA VAL A 194 -4.71 11.90 12.63
C VAL A 194 -4.25 13.33 12.87
N VAL A 195 -3.20 13.49 13.64
CA VAL A 195 -2.54 14.79 13.85
C VAL A 195 -1.27 14.82 13.02
N CYS A 196 -1.16 15.80 12.13
CA CYS A 196 0.03 16.10 11.34
C CYS A 196 0.74 17.31 11.99
N SER A 197 2.05 17.21 12.23
CA SER A 197 2.80 18.32 12.82
C SER A 197 3.89 18.85 11.89
N GLY A 198 3.78 20.14 11.59
CA GLY A 198 4.84 20.96 11.00
C GLY A 198 5.49 21.92 12.01
N ASP A 199 5.22 21.74 13.30
CA ASP A 199 5.84 22.52 14.35
C ASP A 199 7.29 22.05 14.59
N SER A 200 8.24 22.98 14.73
CA SER A 200 9.66 22.68 14.97
C SER A 200 9.91 22.00 16.31
N ASP A 201 9.08 22.25 17.29
CA ASP A 201 9.23 21.74 18.66
C ASP A 201 8.80 20.28 18.77
N ASP A 202 7.91 19.84 17.87
CA ASP A 202 7.52 18.45 17.77
C ASP A 202 8.60 17.64 17.06
N TRP A 203 9.09 16.59 17.69
CA TRP A 203 10.09 15.69 17.12
C TRP A 203 9.50 14.59 16.24
N TRP A 204 8.16 14.48 16.17
CA TRP A 204 7.37 13.65 15.26
C TRP A 204 6.70 14.53 14.19
N TYR A 205 6.15 13.88 13.14
CA TYR A 205 5.39 14.61 12.12
C TYR A 205 3.96 14.10 11.94
N ARG A 206 3.65 12.88 12.42
CA ARG A 206 2.29 12.34 12.38
C ARG A 206 2.03 11.42 13.56
N GLN A 207 0.94 11.68 14.25
CA GLN A 207 0.36 10.78 15.23
C GLN A 207 -1.05 10.43 14.83
N SER A 208 -1.48 9.20 15.09
CA SER A 208 -2.81 8.75 14.74
C SER A 208 -3.31 7.68 15.67
N ARG A 209 -4.62 7.67 15.84
CA ARG A 209 -5.36 6.61 16.49
C ARG A 209 -6.55 6.26 15.61
N ILE A 210 -6.54 5.07 15.02
CA ILE A 210 -7.57 4.60 14.09
C ILE A 210 -8.07 3.24 14.56
N HIS A 211 -9.36 3.12 14.88
CA HIS A 211 -9.96 1.92 15.47
C HIS A 211 -9.17 1.38 16.67
N GLY A 212 -8.70 2.30 17.53
CA GLY A 212 -7.86 1.97 18.69
C GLY A 212 -6.41 1.59 18.35
N TRP A 213 -6.00 1.57 17.08
CA TRP A 213 -4.62 1.36 16.68
C TRP A 213 -3.86 2.68 16.68
N GLU A 214 -2.82 2.76 17.50
CA GLU A 214 -1.97 3.94 17.63
C GLU A 214 -0.70 3.79 16.81
N ASN A 215 -0.33 4.86 16.12
CA ASN A 215 0.90 4.93 15.35
C ASN A 215 1.50 6.33 15.46
N THR A 216 2.83 6.39 15.59
CA THR A 216 3.57 7.65 15.51
C THR A 216 4.66 7.52 14.46
N GLU A 217 4.77 8.52 13.60
CA GLU A 217 5.78 8.61 12.57
C GLU A 217 6.74 9.78 12.84
N PHE A 218 8.04 9.52 12.60
CA PHE A 218 9.11 10.46 12.88
C PHE A 218 9.96 10.69 11.63
N PRO A 219 10.57 11.89 11.48
CA PRO A 219 11.53 12.17 10.42
C PRO A 219 12.69 11.15 10.39
N GLN A 220 13.33 11.03 9.24
CA GLN A 220 14.44 10.08 9.05
C GLN A 220 15.59 10.31 10.03
N ASP A 221 15.91 11.55 10.31
CA ASP A 221 17.00 11.98 11.19
C ASP A 221 16.65 11.88 12.69
N ARG A 222 15.42 11.53 13.02
CA ARG A 222 14.90 11.48 14.39
C ARG A 222 14.39 10.09 14.76
N LYS A 223 15.32 9.10 14.82
CA LYS A 223 14.95 7.78 15.30
C LYS A 223 14.49 7.82 16.75
N PRO A 224 13.25 7.44 17.08
CA PRO A 224 12.77 7.49 18.46
C PRO A 224 13.40 6.37 19.30
N VAL A 225 13.53 6.65 20.58
CA VAL A 225 13.78 5.60 21.59
C VAL A 225 12.42 4.93 21.85
N ALA A 226 12.29 3.67 21.48
CA ALA A 226 11.06 2.94 21.66
C ALA A 226 10.77 2.71 23.15
N PRO A 227 9.56 3.00 23.63
CA PRO A 227 9.11 2.53 24.93
C PRO A 227 9.17 1.00 25.00
N GLN A 228 9.27 0.44 26.19
CA GLN A 228 9.31 -1.01 26.36
C GLN A 228 8.09 -1.68 25.71
N GLY A 229 8.34 -2.66 24.86
CA GLY A 229 7.29 -3.40 24.13
C GLY A 229 6.81 -2.75 22.84
N VAL A 230 7.30 -1.56 22.49
CA VAL A 230 6.99 -0.89 21.21
C VAL A 230 8.12 -1.13 20.22
N ARG A 231 7.80 -1.65 19.05
CA ARG A 231 8.77 -1.78 17.96
C ARG A 231 8.75 -0.51 17.11
N VAL A 232 9.93 -0.12 16.65
CA VAL A 232 10.11 1.00 15.72
C VAL A 232 10.72 0.45 14.43
N HIS A 233 10.11 0.78 13.30
CA HIS A 233 10.53 0.33 11.99
C HIS A 233 10.88 1.50 11.10
N GLN A 234 11.84 1.29 10.21
CA GLN A 234 12.00 2.15 9.05
C GLN A 234 10.90 1.84 8.03
N VAL A 235 10.31 2.90 7.47
CA VAL A 235 9.31 2.83 6.41
C VAL A 235 9.81 3.66 5.24
N THR A 236 10.02 3.00 4.11
CA THR A 236 10.32 3.67 2.84
C THR A 236 9.03 4.22 2.26
N LYS A 237 9.03 5.51 1.90
CA LYS A 237 7.92 6.17 1.21
C LYS A 237 8.34 6.48 -0.23
N PRO A 238 7.93 5.67 -1.22
CA PRO A 238 8.17 5.95 -2.63
C PRO A 238 7.69 7.35 -3.03
N VAL A 239 8.50 8.03 -3.82
CA VAL A 239 8.20 9.36 -4.34
C VAL A 239 7.99 9.31 -5.85
N ARG A 240 9.00 8.88 -6.61
CA ARG A 240 8.93 8.73 -8.07
C ARG A 240 10.02 7.77 -8.58
N THR A 241 9.84 7.32 -9.82
CA THR A 241 10.84 6.51 -10.52
C THR A 241 10.94 6.91 -11.98
N SER A 242 12.12 6.73 -12.55
CA SER A 242 12.36 6.81 -14.01
C SER A 242 12.24 5.43 -14.69
N CYS A 243 11.91 4.38 -13.96
CA CYS A 243 11.90 3.02 -14.49
C CYS A 243 10.68 2.76 -15.38
N ASP A 244 10.95 2.43 -16.64
CA ASP A 244 10.00 2.00 -17.67
C ASP A 244 10.20 0.53 -18.10
N CYS A 245 11.02 -0.23 -17.36
CA CYS A 245 11.20 -1.66 -17.61
C CYS A 245 9.86 -2.41 -17.52
N HIS A 246 9.67 -3.38 -18.42
CA HIS A 246 8.47 -4.21 -18.47
C HIS A 246 7.16 -3.41 -18.60
N PRO A 247 6.97 -2.70 -19.74
CA PRO A 247 5.77 -1.89 -19.98
C PRO A 247 4.48 -2.73 -20.03
N ASP A 248 4.60 -4.03 -20.29
CA ASP A 248 3.47 -4.98 -20.33
C ASP A 248 2.99 -5.42 -18.95
N ILE A 249 3.75 -5.11 -17.90
CA ILE A 249 3.36 -5.40 -16.51
C ILE A 249 2.60 -4.22 -15.94
N VAL A 250 1.36 -4.44 -15.53
CA VAL A 250 0.55 -3.42 -14.85
C VAL A 250 1.00 -3.30 -13.40
N ARG A 251 1.54 -2.15 -13.04
CA ARG A 251 2.02 -1.86 -11.69
C ARG A 251 0.91 -1.24 -10.86
N VAL A 252 0.60 -1.84 -9.70
CA VAL A 252 -0.45 -1.38 -8.79
C VAL A 252 0.08 -1.08 -7.39
N GLY A 253 -0.59 -0.15 -6.71
CA GLY A 253 -0.21 0.28 -5.36
C GLY A 253 1.08 1.11 -5.33
N ARG A 254 1.35 1.71 -4.17
CA ARG A 254 2.43 2.69 -4.00
C ARG A 254 3.82 2.14 -4.31
N TYR A 255 4.11 0.92 -3.88
CA TYR A 255 5.42 0.29 -4.10
C TYR A 255 5.56 -0.26 -5.52
N GLY A 256 4.50 -0.82 -6.10
CA GLY A 256 4.51 -1.30 -7.48
C GLY A 256 4.69 -0.17 -8.47
N GLN A 257 4.00 0.95 -8.28
CA GLN A 257 4.15 2.15 -9.12
C GLN A 257 5.37 3.01 -8.73
N TRP A 258 5.92 2.83 -7.53
CA TRP A 258 6.96 3.67 -6.93
C TRP A 258 6.64 5.16 -7.01
N LYS A 259 5.44 5.51 -6.59
CA LYS A 259 4.88 6.86 -6.79
C LYS A 259 4.20 7.39 -5.53
N LYS A 260 4.49 8.68 -5.20
CA LYS A 260 3.78 9.42 -4.16
C LYS A 260 2.30 9.59 -4.53
N GLY A 261 1.43 9.56 -3.54
CA GLY A 261 -0.01 9.83 -3.70
C GLY A 261 -0.83 8.62 -4.14
N VAL A 262 -0.20 7.52 -4.53
CA VAL A 262 -0.92 6.27 -4.78
C VAL A 262 -1.36 5.66 -3.46
N LEU A 263 -2.64 5.42 -3.32
CA LEU A 263 -3.26 4.84 -2.13
C LEU A 263 -3.51 3.34 -2.31
N THR A 264 -3.68 2.63 -1.20
CA THR A 264 -3.79 1.17 -1.26
C THR A 264 -5.05 0.70 -1.99
N HIS A 265 -6.17 1.42 -1.87
CA HIS A 265 -7.41 1.10 -2.58
C HIS A 265 -7.32 1.33 -4.10
N ASP A 266 -6.44 2.24 -4.56
CA ASP A 266 -6.24 2.47 -6.00
C ASP A 266 -5.81 1.18 -6.73
N ALA A 267 -5.17 0.25 -6.02
CA ALA A 267 -4.73 -1.01 -6.60
C ALA A 267 -5.90 -1.88 -7.11
N TYR A 268 -7.05 -1.83 -6.44
CA TYR A 268 -8.28 -2.49 -6.91
C TYR A 268 -8.80 -1.83 -8.20
N ASP A 269 -8.94 -0.50 -8.19
CA ASP A 269 -9.43 0.25 -9.35
C ASP A 269 -8.49 0.11 -10.56
N ASP A 270 -7.16 0.13 -10.33
CA ASP A 270 -6.14 -0.09 -11.37
C ASP A 270 -6.24 -1.49 -11.98
N ALA A 271 -6.42 -2.52 -11.13
CA ALA A 271 -6.58 -3.90 -11.57
C ALA A 271 -7.85 -4.09 -12.39
N VAL A 272 -8.99 -3.54 -11.94
CA VAL A 272 -10.26 -3.58 -12.70
C VAL A 272 -10.06 -2.98 -14.10
N ARG A 273 -9.42 -1.80 -14.19
CA ARG A 273 -9.16 -1.16 -15.50
C ARG A 273 -8.27 -2.02 -16.40
N ALA A 274 -7.24 -2.64 -15.82
CA ALA A 274 -6.31 -3.49 -16.57
C ALA A 274 -6.98 -4.75 -17.10
N ILE A 275 -7.84 -5.39 -16.30
CA ILE A 275 -8.59 -6.59 -16.68
C ILE A 275 -9.55 -6.27 -17.82
N VAL A 276 -10.36 -5.22 -17.69
CA VAL A 276 -11.28 -4.78 -18.74
C VAL A 276 -10.54 -4.48 -20.04
N ALA A 277 -9.37 -3.82 -19.97
CA ALA A 277 -8.55 -3.55 -21.16
C ALA A 277 -7.96 -4.82 -21.78
N ALA A 278 -7.62 -5.84 -20.98
CA ALA A 278 -7.11 -7.12 -21.47
C ALA A 278 -8.21 -7.93 -22.17
N GLU A 279 -9.41 -7.99 -21.61
CA GLU A 279 -10.58 -8.66 -22.22
C GLU A 279 -10.94 -8.05 -23.58
N GLN A 280 -10.89 -6.70 -23.67
CA GLN A 280 -11.16 -6.00 -24.94
C GLN A 280 -10.13 -6.31 -26.02
N ARG A 281 -8.84 -6.51 -25.65
CA ARG A 281 -7.78 -6.91 -26.60
C ARG A 281 -7.95 -8.36 -27.07
N GLY A 282 -8.32 -9.26 -26.17
CA GLY A 282 -8.58 -10.68 -26.50
C GLY A 282 -9.85 -10.88 -27.37
N GLY A 283 -10.79 -9.95 -27.31
CA GLY A 283 -12.03 -9.96 -28.12
C GLY A 283 -11.90 -9.39 -29.54
N VAL A 284 -10.80 -8.74 -29.88
CA VAL A 284 -10.54 -8.24 -31.23
C VAL A 284 -9.93 -9.37 -32.08
N VAL A 285 -10.78 -10.24 -32.62
CA VAL A 285 -10.40 -11.07 -33.76
C VAL A 285 -10.19 -10.12 -34.94
N VAL A 286 -8.93 -9.88 -35.32
CA VAL A 286 -8.61 -9.24 -36.61
C VAL A 286 -9.16 -10.15 -37.71
N ALA A 287 -10.23 -9.69 -38.35
CA ALA A 287 -10.81 -10.33 -39.53
C ALA A 287 -9.95 -10.06 -40.76
#